data_c04bb470f78d119057cd621fa0d841c3
#
_entry.id   c04bb470f78d119057cd621fa0d841c3
#
_cell.length_a   1.000
_cell.length_b   1.000
_cell.length_c   1.000
_cell.angle_alpha   90.00
_cell.angle_beta   90.00
_cell.angle_gamma   90.00
#
_symmetry.space_group_name_H-M   'P 1'
#
loop_
_entity.id
_entity.type
_entity.pdbx_description
1 polymer ?
#
loop_
_entity_poly.entity_id
_entity_poly.type
_entity_poly.pdbx_seq_one_letter_code
_entity_poly.pdbx_strand_id
1 'polypeptide(L)'
;MKNSKTSNKWMYLICFLFCQITWSQTVFGKWKTIDDRKGSTKAIIEIYKEDGLMHAKVVEILEEGKKGALCTKCEGERKNKPILGMKIMEDFEKNNKGIYKGDKLFDPEQAMTFKGRDWLDDDNKNRLKVRGYLAFLYRTQTWHRVLEN
;
A
#
# COMPACT_ATOMS: atom_id res chain seq x y z
N MET A 1 -18.46 3.33 -65.96
CA MET A 1 -18.09 2.56 -64.75
C MET A 1 -17.18 3.43 -63.86
N LYS A 2 -17.71 4.02 -62.77
CA LYS A 2 -16.94 4.81 -61.81
C LYS A 2 -16.56 3.93 -60.66
N ASN A 3 -15.27 3.58 -60.56
CA ASN A 3 -14.74 2.90 -59.38
C ASN A 3 -14.65 3.91 -58.22
N SER A 4 -15.57 3.77 -57.28
CA SER A 4 -15.48 4.47 -55.99
C SER A 4 -14.41 3.77 -55.12
N LYS A 5 -13.22 4.36 -55.05
CA LYS A 5 -12.24 4.06 -54.04
C LYS A 5 -12.72 4.71 -52.72
N THR A 6 -13.56 4.02 -51.98
CA THR A 6 -13.84 4.39 -50.58
C THR A 6 -12.58 4.22 -49.76
N SER A 7 -12.06 5.34 -49.34
CA SER A 7 -10.82 5.47 -48.58
C SER A 7 -10.95 4.78 -47.22
N ASN A 8 -10.12 3.77 -46.98
CA ASN A 8 -10.00 3.06 -45.70
C ASN A 8 -9.47 3.92 -44.51
N LYS A 9 -9.49 5.24 -44.69
CA LYS A 9 -9.03 6.19 -43.64
C LYS A 9 -9.88 6.16 -42.38
N TRP A 10 -11.14 5.77 -42.47
CA TRP A 10 -12.04 5.65 -41.32
C TRP A 10 -11.73 4.43 -40.44
N MET A 11 -11.15 3.39 -41.02
CA MET A 11 -10.77 2.18 -40.28
C MET A 11 -9.57 2.40 -39.36
N TYR A 12 -8.66 3.29 -39.71
CA TYR A 12 -7.51 3.67 -38.89
C TYR A 12 -7.90 4.61 -37.73
N LEU A 13 -8.96 5.40 -37.90
CA LEU A 13 -9.44 6.32 -36.88
C LEU A 13 -10.11 5.58 -35.70
N ILE A 14 -10.73 4.44 -35.95
CA ILE A 14 -11.41 3.61 -34.93
C ILE A 14 -10.40 2.84 -34.10
N CYS A 15 -9.25 2.44 -34.65
CA CYS A 15 -8.20 1.74 -33.90
C CYS A 15 -7.47 2.63 -32.88
N PHE A 16 -7.48 3.95 -33.02
CA PHE A 16 -6.74 4.86 -32.16
C PHE A 16 -7.49 5.22 -30.86
N LEU A 17 -8.79 4.90 -30.79
CA LEU A 17 -9.66 5.26 -29.67
C LEU A 17 -9.68 4.22 -28.53
N PHE A 18 -8.99 3.08 -28.66
CA PHE A 18 -9.00 1.99 -27.67
C PHE A 18 -7.70 1.82 -26.89
N CYS A 19 -6.82 2.81 -26.85
CA CYS A 19 -5.73 2.80 -25.88
C CYS A 19 -6.24 3.29 -24.52
N GLN A 20 -7.16 2.54 -23.93
CA GLN A 20 -7.53 2.68 -22.53
C GLN A 20 -6.31 2.26 -21.73
N ILE A 21 -5.56 3.23 -21.19
CA ILE A 21 -4.54 2.99 -20.18
C ILE A 21 -5.29 2.50 -18.94
N THR A 22 -5.46 1.19 -18.84
CA THR A 22 -5.93 0.56 -17.62
C THR A 22 -4.82 0.73 -16.59
N TRP A 23 -4.95 1.74 -15.77
CA TRP A 23 -4.14 1.86 -14.55
C TRP A 23 -4.48 0.67 -13.68
N SER A 24 -3.68 -0.39 -13.78
CA SER A 24 -3.78 -1.51 -12.86
C SER A 24 -3.52 -0.98 -11.46
N GLN A 25 -4.57 -0.91 -10.65
CA GLN A 25 -4.43 -0.47 -9.26
C GLN A 25 -3.59 -1.49 -8.51
N THR A 26 -2.44 -1.05 -8.01
CA THR A 26 -1.47 -1.87 -7.29
C THR A 26 -1.49 -1.53 -5.80
N VAL A 27 -0.88 -2.38 -4.97
CA VAL A 27 -0.67 -2.09 -3.54
C VAL A 27 0.34 -0.96 -3.32
N PHE A 28 1.16 -0.65 -4.33
CA PHE A 28 2.21 0.37 -4.23
C PHE A 28 1.64 1.78 -4.20
N GLY A 29 2.32 2.69 -3.50
CA GLY A 29 1.94 4.08 -3.32
C GLY A 29 1.71 4.44 -1.85
N LYS A 30 1.05 5.56 -1.61
CA LYS A 30 0.84 6.10 -0.27
C LYS A 30 -0.52 5.72 0.28
N TRP A 31 -0.54 5.33 1.53
CA TRP A 31 -1.71 4.84 2.25
C TRP A 31 -1.87 5.53 3.59
N LYS A 32 -3.07 6.03 3.85
CA LYS A 32 -3.45 6.62 5.12
C LYS A 32 -3.94 5.55 6.08
N THR A 33 -3.32 5.45 7.24
CA THR A 33 -3.75 4.56 8.32
C THR A 33 -4.74 5.26 9.24
N ILE A 34 -5.70 4.50 9.74
CA ILE A 34 -6.75 5.00 10.63
C ILE A 34 -6.74 4.18 11.92
N ASP A 35 -6.90 4.86 13.05
CA ASP A 35 -7.13 4.18 14.33
C ASP A 35 -8.56 3.62 14.34
N ASP A 36 -8.68 2.29 14.36
CA ASP A 36 -9.98 1.60 14.31
C ASP A 36 -10.89 1.90 15.52
N ARG A 37 -10.31 2.39 16.62
CA ARG A 37 -11.05 2.69 17.86
C ARG A 37 -11.56 4.12 17.88
N LYS A 38 -10.76 5.05 17.35
CA LYS A 38 -11.03 6.50 17.42
C LYS A 38 -11.49 7.07 16.08
N GLY A 39 -11.31 6.35 14.97
CA GLY A 39 -11.57 6.83 13.61
C GLY A 39 -10.61 7.94 13.15
N SER A 40 -9.58 8.29 13.96
CA SER A 40 -8.62 9.33 13.63
C SER A 40 -7.52 8.82 12.72
N THR A 41 -7.02 9.69 11.85
CA THR A 41 -5.87 9.35 10.99
C THR A 41 -4.59 9.35 11.80
N LYS A 42 -3.74 8.33 11.60
CA LYS A 42 -2.48 8.16 12.35
C LYS A 42 -1.27 8.57 11.54
N ALA A 43 -1.09 7.99 10.37
CA ALA A 43 0.10 8.18 9.56
C ALA A 43 -0.18 7.95 8.08
N ILE A 44 0.75 8.39 7.24
CA ILE A 44 0.87 7.98 5.85
C ILE A 44 2.03 7.00 5.73
N ILE A 45 1.74 5.86 5.13
CA ILE A 45 2.68 4.78 4.84
C ILE A 45 2.92 4.74 3.34
N GLU A 46 4.16 4.72 2.92
CA GLU A 46 4.54 4.46 1.54
C GLU A 46 4.89 2.98 1.37
N ILE A 47 4.15 2.30 0.49
CA ILE A 47 4.46 0.94 0.05
C ILE A 47 5.20 1.01 -1.27
N TYR A 48 6.36 0.40 -1.34
CA TYR A 48 7.24 0.44 -2.50
C TYR A 48 7.85 -0.93 -2.79
N LYS A 49 8.42 -1.08 -3.99
CA LYS A 49 9.09 -2.29 -4.43
C LYS A 49 10.60 -2.07 -4.42
N GLU A 50 11.33 -2.99 -3.81
CA GLU A 50 12.79 -3.03 -3.78
C GLU A 50 13.23 -4.48 -3.96
N ASP A 51 14.14 -4.75 -4.88
CA ASP A 51 14.66 -6.08 -5.22
C ASP A 51 13.58 -7.17 -5.48
N GLY A 52 12.47 -6.76 -6.08
CA GLY A 52 11.34 -7.65 -6.38
C GLY A 52 10.36 -7.87 -5.22
N LEU A 53 10.70 -7.46 -4.02
CA LEU A 53 9.92 -7.61 -2.80
C LEU A 53 9.14 -6.33 -2.46
N MET A 54 8.10 -6.44 -1.66
CA MET A 54 7.33 -5.31 -1.17
C MET A 54 7.84 -4.89 0.20
N HIS A 55 8.06 -3.59 0.35
CA HIS A 55 8.44 -2.93 1.59
C HIS A 55 7.49 -1.78 1.90
N ALA A 56 7.46 -1.35 3.16
CA ALA A 56 6.71 -0.16 3.56
C ALA A 56 7.44 0.62 4.64
N LYS A 57 7.30 1.95 4.60
CA LYS A 57 7.88 2.88 5.58
C LYS A 57 6.88 3.96 5.96
N VAL A 58 7.04 4.52 7.15
CA VAL A 58 6.28 5.69 7.61
C VAL A 58 6.83 6.94 6.93
N VAL A 59 6.03 7.64 6.14
CA VAL A 59 6.46 8.86 5.44
C VAL A 59 5.88 10.13 6.04
N GLU A 60 4.80 10.02 6.83
CA GLU A 60 4.22 11.15 7.54
C GLU A 60 3.49 10.67 8.79
N ILE A 61 3.55 11.43 9.88
CA ILE A 61 2.77 11.20 11.10
C ILE A 61 1.71 12.30 11.17
N LEU A 62 0.45 11.92 11.12
CA LEU A 62 -0.71 12.80 11.10
C LEU A 62 -1.30 13.01 12.50
N GLU A 63 -1.04 12.10 13.43
CA GLU A 63 -1.54 12.19 14.81
C GLU A 63 -0.92 13.41 15.53
N GLU A 64 -1.79 14.26 16.05
CA GLU A 64 -1.38 15.47 16.76
C GLU A 64 -0.50 15.15 17.97
N GLY A 65 0.56 15.93 18.17
CA GLY A 65 1.52 15.75 19.27
C GLY A 65 2.50 14.59 19.09
N LYS A 66 2.39 13.80 17.99
CA LYS A 66 3.26 12.64 17.74
C LYS A 66 4.21 12.78 16.54
N LYS A 67 4.28 13.95 15.91
CA LYS A 67 5.14 14.15 14.71
C LYS A 67 6.62 13.83 14.94
N GLY A 68 7.13 14.04 16.15
CA GLY A 68 8.50 13.68 16.56
C GLY A 68 8.61 12.39 17.38
N ALA A 69 7.61 11.49 17.32
CA ALA A 69 7.60 10.29 18.13
C ALA A 69 8.79 9.38 17.86
N LEU A 70 9.38 8.87 18.94
CA LEU A 70 10.47 7.91 18.91
C LEU A 70 9.95 6.53 19.32
N CYS A 71 10.57 5.48 18.80
CA CYS A 71 10.27 4.11 19.22
C CYS A 71 10.92 3.80 20.57
N THR A 72 10.37 4.33 21.66
CA THR A 72 10.93 4.22 23.00
C THR A 72 10.85 2.81 23.58
N LYS A 73 9.86 2.02 23.15
CA LYS A 73 9.68 0.61 23.55
C LYS A 73 10.51 -0.36 22.72
N CYS A 74 11.08 0.10 21.60
CA CYS A 74 11.89 -0.73 20.72
C CYS A 74 13.18 -1.17 21.39
N GLU A 75 13.74 -2.26 20.87
CA GLU A 75 15.06 -2.77 21.26
C GLU A 75 16.01 -2.72 20.06
N GLY A 76 17.32 -2.97 20.33
CA GLY A 76 18.36 -3.00 19.30
C GLY A 76 18.47 -1.70 18.52
N GLU A 77 18.63 -1.81 17.22
CA GLU A 77 18.86 -0.67 16.31
C GLU A 77 17.68 0.29 16.21
N ARG A 78 16.46 -0.16 16.53
CA ARG A 78 15.25 0.68 16.49
C ARG A 78 14.99 1.46 17.77
N LYS A 79 15.73 1.18 18.84
CA LYS A 79 15.54 1.85 20.14
C LYS A 79 15.77 3.35 20.02
N ASN A 80 14.78 4.12 20.47
CA ASN A 80 14.77 5.58 20.44
C ASN A 80 14.99 6.20 19.03
N LYS A 81 14.79 5.43 17.97
CA LYS A 81 14.82 5.98 16.61
C LYS A 81 13.49 6.65 16.27
N PRO A 82 13.49 7.69 15.41
CA PRO A 82 12.27 8.29 14.92
C PRO A 82 11.36 7.25 14.25
N ILE A 83 10.06 7.31 14.56
CA ILE A 83 9.06 6.49 13.85
C ILE A 83 8.91 6.98 12.42
N LEU A 84 9.04 8.30 12.18
CA LEU A 84 9.11 8.85 10.83
C LEU A 84 10.31 8.28 10.07
N GLY A 85 10.08 7.73 8.88
CA GLY A 85 11.06 7.04 8.05
C GLY A 85 11.30 5.58 8.38
N MET A 86 10.74 5.06 9.48
CA MET A 86 10.94 3.68 9.92
C MET A 86 10.30 2.69 8.95
N LYS A 87 11.04 1.67 8.53
CA LYS A 87 10.49 0.52 7.78
C LYS A 87 9.57 -0.28 8.71
N ILE A 88 8.34 -0.52 8.27
CA ILE A 88 7.32 -1.28 9.01
C ILE A 88 6.89 -2.56 8.29
N MET A 89 7.24 -2.72 7.03
CA MET A 89 7.13 -3.97 6.29
C MET A 89 8.42 -4.21 5.52
N GLU A 90 8.92 -5.43 5.60
CA GLU A 90 10.15 -5.82 4.90
C GLU A 90 9.98 -7.21 4.28
N ASP A 91 10.48 -7.37 3.06
CA ASP A 91 10.60 -8.64 2.35
C ASP A 91 9.27 -9.39 2.12
N PHE A 92 8.19 -8.64 1.81
CA PHE A 92 6.90 -9.27 1.50
C PHE A 92 6.86 -9.79 0.07
N GLU A 93 6.47 -11.05 -0.09
CA GLU A 93 6.37 -11.73 -1.38
C GLU A 93 4.93 -11.77 -1.89
N LYS A 94 4.77 -11.58 -3.20
CA LYS A 94 3.48 -11.69 -3.87
C LYS A 94 3.20 -13.13 -4.26
N ASN A 95 2.04 -13.66 -3.86
CA ASN A 95 1.57 -14.97 -4.32
C ASN A 95 0.77 -14.88 -5.63
N ASN A 96 0.40 -16.04 -6.19
CA ASN A 96 -0.37 -16.15 -7.44
C ASN A 96 -1.78 -15.51 -7.39
N LYS A 97 -2.30 -15.23 -6.18
CA LYS A 97 -3.60 -14.57 -5.97
C LYS A 97 -3.48 -13.05 -5.78
N GLY A 98 -2.30 -12.48 -6.00
CA GLY A 98 -2.09 -11.04 -5.83
C GLY A 98 -1.96 -10.57 -4.38
N ILE A 99 -1.83 -11.50 -3.44
CA ILE A 99 -1.71 -11.23 -2.00
C ILE A 99 -0.23 -11.20 -1.63
N TYR A 100 0.19 -10.20 -0.89
CA TYR A 100 1.53 -10.07 -0.35
C TYR A 100 1.59 -10.69 1.05
N LYS A 101 2.66 -11.42 1.36
CA LYS A 101 2.88 -12.08 2.65
C LYS A 101 4.32 -11.93 3.09
N GLY A 102 4.51 -11.71 4.38
CA GLY A 102 5.83 -11.64 5.01
C GLY A 102 5.73 -11.90 6.52
N ASP A 103 6.87 -12.02 7.16
CA ASP A 103 6.99 -12.24 8.60
C ASP A 103 7.55 -11.02 9.35
N LYS A 104 7.76 -9.92 8.65
CA LYS A 104 8.34 -8.68 9.16
C LYS A 104 7.36 -7.49 9.05
N LEU A 105 6.13 -7.65 9.57
CA LEU A 105 5.19 -6.55 9.79
C LEU A 105 5.45 -5.97 11.19
N PHE A 106 6.04 -4.80 11.27
CA PHE A 106 6.43 -4.17 12.52
C PHE A 106 5.45 -3.08 12.95
N ASP A 107 5.00 -3.13 14.19
CA ASP A 107 4.21 -2.07 14.83
C ASP A 107 5.09 -1.29 15.82
N PRO A 108 5.48 -0.04 15.50
CA PRO A 108 6.35 0.75 16.36
C PRO A 108 5.69 1.23 17.65
N GLU A 109 4.36 1.25 17.76
CA GLU A 109 3.67 1.63 19.00
C GLU A 109 3.72 0.52 20.04
N GLN A 110 3.62 -0.73 19.57
CA GLN A 110 3.72 -1.90 20.43
C GLN A 110 5.15 -2.45 20.51
N ALA A 111 6.05 -2.01 19.63
CA ALA A 111 7.40 -2.56 19.42
C ALA A 111 7.36 -4.07 19.14
N MET A 112 6.40 -4.52 18.36
CA MET A 112 6.17 -5.93 18.05
C MET A 112 6.23 -6.19 16.55
N THR A 113 6.73 -7.38 16.19
CA THR A 113 6.74 -7.88 14.81
C THR A 113 5.71 -8.99 14.65
N PHE A 114 4.96 -8.93 13.56
CA PHE A 114 3.89 -9.87 13.21
C PHE A 114 4.18 -10.52 11.86
N LYS A 115 3.59 -11.67 11.61
CA LYS A 115 3.41 -12.15 10.24
C LYS A 115 2.34 -11.30 9.57
N GLY A 116 2.59 -10.86 8.35
CA GLY A 116 1.71 -9.96 7.62
C GLY A 116 1.08 -10.60 6.38
N ARG A 117 -0.10 -10.09 6.04
CA ARG A 117 -0.78 -10.42 4.80
C ARG A 117 -1.55 -9.20 4.31
N ASP A 118 -1.23 -8.74 3.08
CA ASP A 118 -1.77 -7.53 2.52
C ASP A 118 -2.41 -7.79 1.16
N TRP A 119 -3.57 -7.19 0.91
CA TRP A 119 -4.29 -7.29 -0.37
C TRP A 119 -5.19 -6.07 -0.57
N LEU A 120 -5.43 -5.72 -1.83
CA LEU A 120 -6.43 -4.72 -2.17
C LEU A 120 -7.83 -5.28 -1.91
N ASP A 121 -8.69 -4.45 -1.35
CA ASP A 121 -10.11 -4.77 -1.17
C ASP A 121 -10.75 -5.03 -2.54
N ASP A 122 -11.55 -6.09 -2.65
CA ASP A 122 -12.17 -6.49 -3.92
C ASP A 122 -13.20 -5.47 -4.39
N ASP A 123 -13.96 -4.89 -3.46
CA ASP A 123 -15.02 -3.93 -3.76
C ASP A 123 -14.49 -2.50 -4.00
N ASN A 124 -13.33 -2.17 -3.43
CA ASN A 124 -12.75 -0.84 -3.56
C ASN A 124 -11.21 -0.89 -3.54
N LYS A 125 -10.60 -0.78 -4.70
CA LYS A 125 -9.14 -0.82 -4.87
C LYS A 125 -8.39 0.38 -4.24
N ASN A 126 -9.10 1.40 -3.75
CA ASN A 126 -8.55 2.47 -2.92
C ASN A 126 -8.50 2.10 -1.44
N ARG A 127 -8.83 0.85 -1.10
CA ARG A 127 -8.67 0.28 0.23
C ARG A 127 -7.66 -0.85 0.19
N LEU A 128 -6.71 -0.82 1.11
CA LEU A 128 -5.75 -1.90 1.35
C LEU A 128 -6.10 -2.59 2.66
N LYS A 129 -6.25 -3.90 2.63
CA LYS A 129 -6.39 -4.72 3.82
C LYS A 129 -5.01 -5.16 4.28
N VAL A 130 -4.66 -4.80 5.51
CA VAL A 130 -3.41 -5.17 6.17
C VAL A 130 -3.75 -6.04 7.38
N ARG A 131 -3.32 -7.28 7.36
CA ARG A 131 -3.60 -8.25 8.44
C ARG A 131 -2.32 -8.70 9.10
N GLY A 132 -2.22 -8.44 10.40
CA GLY A 132 -1.18 -8.99 11.26
C GLY A 132 -1.65 -10.23 11.99
N TYR A 133 -0.76 -11.21 12.12
CA TYR A 133 -0.97 -12.46 12.85
C TYR A 133 0.01 -12.59 14.01
N LEU A 134 -0.53 -12.94 15.19
CA LEU A 134 0.24 -13.29 16.36
C LEU A 134 -0.25 -14.64 16.87
N ALA A 135 0.54 -15.68 16.67
CA ALA A 135 0.13 -17.08 16.90
C ALA A 135 -1.18 -17.42 16.16
N PHE A 136 -2.26 -17.76 16.86
CA PHE A 136 -3.57 -18.07 16.28
C PHE A 136 -4.51 -16.85 16.19
N LEU A 137 -4.10 -15.70 16.71
CA LEU A 137 -4.87 -14.45 16.67
C LEU A 137 -4.49 -13.64 15.43
N TYR A 138 -5.45 -12.88 14.91
CA TYR A 138 -5.19 -11.92 13.84
C TYR A 138 -6.03 -10.65 14.02
N ARG A 139 -5.51 -9.56 13.44
CA ARG A 139 -6.23 -8.29 13.30
C ARG A 139 -6.06 -7.78 11.88
N THR A 140 -7.16 -7.31 11.28
CA THR A 140 -7.14 -6.69 9.96
C THR A 140 -7.44 -5.21 10.10
N GLN A 141 -6.59 -4.38 9.52
CA GLN A 141 -6.81 -2.95 9.35
C GLN A 141 -7.16 -2.66 7.89
N THR A 142 -7.88 -1.56 7.67
CA THR A 142 -8.14 -1.02 6.35
C THR A 142 -7.43 0.31 6.22
N TRP A 143 -6.50 0.39 5.27
CA TRP A 143 -5.80 1.62 4.93
C TRP A 143 -6.42 2.24 3.69
N HIS A 144 -6.43 3.55 3.59
CA HIS A 144 -7.05 4.29 2.50
C HIS A 144 -5.98 4.93 1.61
N ARG A 145 -6.13 4.77 0.30
CA ARG A 145 -5.19 5.35 -0.67
C ARG A 145 -5.17 6.87 -0.56
N VAL A 146 -3.97 7.43 -0.53
CA VAL A 146 -3.79 8.87 -0.70
C VAL A 146 -3.86 9.16 -2.20
N LEU A 147 -4.88 9.91 -2.60
CA LEU A 147 -5.00 10.40 -3.97
C LEU A 147 -4.22 11.70 -4.08
N GLU A 148 -3.27 11.76 -5.00
CA GLU A 148 -2.58 13.01 -5.33
C GLU A 148 -3.54 13.82 -6.22
N ASN A 149 -3.85 15.05 -5.80
CA ASN A 149 -4.65 16.01 -6.57
C ASN A 149 -3.78 16.70 -7.61
#